data_ad6376ef36c24c5695eab9a7d87efb72
#
_entry.id   ad6376ef36c24c5695eab9a7d87efb72
#
_cell.length_a   1.000
_cell.length_b   1.000
_cell.length_c   1.000
_cell.angle_alpha   90.00
_cell.angle_beta   90.00
_cell.angle_gamma   90.00
#
_symmetry.space_group_name_H-M   'P 1'
#
loop_
_entity.id
_entity.type
_entity.pdbx_description
1 polymer ?
#
loop_
_entity_poly.entity_id
_entity_poly.type
_entity_poly.pdbx_seq_one_letter_code
_entity_poly.pdbx_strand_id
1 'polypeptide(L)'
;MSGNTFGTLFTVTNFGESHGPAVGCVIDGCPPGMHLAEADIQRELDRRRPGTSRHVTQRNEADQVEILSGVYEGKTTGTPIGLLIRNTDQRSKDYSNISQSFRPGHADYAYWHKYGIRDPRGGGRSSARLTAPTVAAGAVARKWLFEKFGTEFRACMLQLGELPIPFESWEHVPNNPFYAPVADVQQYEDYMDALRKSGDSCGALIRVQASKVPVGLGEPLYDKLDADIAYAMMGLNAVKAVEIGAGFDAVTHRGTMHGDSLSPQGFRSNNAGGILGGISTGQDIEVRIAIKPTSSIISPRESIDVHGNSTEVITKGRHDPCVGIRAAPIAEALLAMVLMDHALRHRAQNADVKLDVGPIAAVAPR
;
A
#
# COMPACT_ATOMS: atom_id res chain seq x y z
N MET A 1 -5.83 -20.75 5.73
CA MET A 1 -5.58 -20.36 4.33
C MET A 1 -4.12 -19.97 4.18
N SER A 2 -3.53 -20.12 3.00
CA SER A 2 -2.18 -19.61 2.73
C SER A 2 -2.20 -18.08 2.69
N GLY A 3 -1.10 -17.41 3.06
CA GLY A 3 -1.01 -15.94 3.14
C GLY A 3 -0.91 -15.22 1.78
N ASN A 4 -1.55 -15.73 0.72
CA ASN A 4 -1.56 -15.12 -0.62
C ASN A 4 -2.94 -14.60 -1.02
N THR A 5 -3.95 -14.79 -0.17
CA THR A 5 -5.31 -14.27 -0.33
C THR A 5 -5.64 -13.32 0.81
N PHE A 6 -6.15 -12.16 0.46
CA PHE A 6 -6.64 -11.12 1.37
C PHE A 6 -8.16 -11.00 1.23
N GLY A 7 -8.85 -10.57 2.32
CA GLY A 7 -10.27 -10.25 2.34
C GLY A 7 -11.19 -11.44 2.68
N THR A 8 -12.44 -11.11 2.94
CA THR A 8 -13.51 -12.06 3.31
C THR A 8 -14.58 -12.17 2.23
N LEU A 9 -15.19 -11.05 1.83
CA LEU A 9 -16.17 -10.97 0.73
C LEU A 9 -15.55 -10.37 -0.53
N PHE A 10 -14.71 -9.36 -0.40
CA PHE A 10 -13.87 -8.88 -1.49
C PHE A 10 -12.49 -9.52 -1.36
N THR A 11 -12.30 -10.65 -2.03
CA THR A 11 -11.06 -11.41 -1.89
C THR A 11 -10.12 -11.16 -3.05
N VAL A 12 -8.83 -11.07 -2.74
CA VAL A 12 -7.77 -10.86 -3.72
C VAL A 12 -6.67 -11.89 -3.52
N THR A 13 -6.46 -12.76 -4.50
CA THR A 13 -5.37 -13.75 -4.50
C THR A 13 -4.29 -13.32 -5.48
N ASN A 14 -3.10 -12.97 -4.97
CA ASN A 14 -1.96 -12.57 -5.78
C ASN A 14 -1.11 -13.80 -6.20
N PHE A 15 -0.66 -13.83 -7.46
CA PHE A 15 0.21 -14.86 -8.02
C PHE A 15 1.35 -14.26 -8.87
N GLY A 16 2.29 -15.13 -9.26
CA GLY A 16 3.44 -14.78 -10.09
C GLY A 16 4.68 -14.40 -9.29
N GLU A 17 5.80 -14.27 -10.00
CA GLU A 17 7.14 -14.00 -9.48
C GLU A 17 7.73 -12.76 -10.16
N SER A 18 8.60 -12.03 -9.46
CA SER A 18 9.15 -10.76 -9.99
C SER A 18 9.95 -10.92 -11.29
N HIS A 19 10.54 -12.08 -11.51
CA HIS A 19 11.31 -12.47 -12.71
C HIS A 19 10.69 -13.68 -13.42
N GLY A 20 9.46 -14.06 -13.09
CA GLY A 20 8.63 -14.97 -13.86
C GLY A 20 8.03 -14.30 -15.10
N PRO A 21 7.23 -14.99 -15.88
CA PRO A 21 6.64 -14.46 -17.12
C PRO A 21 5.64 -13.29 -16.86
N ALA A 22 4.95 -13.35 -15.73
CA ALA A 22 3.94 -12.36 -15.36
C ALA A 22 3.70 -12.33 -13.85
N VAL A 23 3.04 -11.28 -13.38
CA VAL A 23 2.40 -11.20 -12.07
C VAL A 23 0.92 -10.89 -12.29
N GLY A 24 0.06 -11.27 -11.34
CA GLY A 24 -1.36 -11.03 -11.49
C GLY A 24 -2.12 -11.25 -10.20
N CYS A 25 -3.43 -11.05 -10.27
CA CYS A 25 -4.34 -11.40 -9.19
C CYS A 25 -5.68 -11.91 -9.73
N VAL A 26 -6.36 -12.64 -8.87
CA VAL A 26 -7.77 -12.98 -9.03
C VAL A 26 -8.53 -12.22 -7.94
N ILE A 27 -9.52 -11.44 -8.34
CA ILE A 27 -10.43 -10.71 -7.46
C ILE A 27 -11.76 -11.46 -7.50
N ASP A 28 -12.28 -11.83 -6.33
CA ASP A 28 -13.63 -12.39 -6.20
C ASP A 28 -14.49 -11.51 -5.28
N GLY A 29 -15.80 -11.57 -5.44
CA GLY A 29 -16.77 -10.77 -4.68
C GLY A 29 -16.99 -9.34 -5.18
N CYS A 30 -16.40 -8.94 -6.29
CA CYS A 30 -16.72 -7.64 -6.91
C CYS A 30 -18.18 -7.65 -7.39
N PRO A 31 -19.06 -6.71 -6.95
CA PRO A 31 -20.46 -6.68 -7.36
C PRO A 31 -20.61 -6.51 -8.88
N PRO A 32 -21.67 -7.08 -9.49
CA PRO A 32 -21.92 -6.94 -10.91
C PRO A 32 -22.42 -5.54 -11.30
N GLY A 33 -22.25 -5.18 -12.58
CA GLY A 33 -22.84 -3.99 -13.19
C GLY A 33 -22.00 -2.72 -13.09
N MET A 34 -20.82 -2.75 -12.44
CA MET A 34 -19.89 -1.62 -12.45
C MET A 34 -19.18 -1.55 -13.81
N HIS A 35 -19.12 -0.38 -14.43
CA HIS A 35 -18.28 -0.19 -15.60
C HIS A 35 -16.80 -0.35 -15.24
N LEU A 36 -16.09 -1.22 -15.94
CA LEU A 36 -14.67 -1.50 -15.71
C LEU A 36 -13.95 -1.77 -17.04
N ALA A 37 -12.88 -1.02 -17.26
CA ALA A 37 -11.95 -1.23 -18.36
C ALA A 37 -10.51 -1.20 -17.86
N GLU A 38 -9.56 -1.71 -18.66
CA GLU A 38 -8.13 -1.68 -18.35
C GLU A 38 -7.65 -0.25 -18.04
N ALA A 39 -8.20 0.77 -18.72
CA ALA A 39 -7.83 2.17 -18.48
C ALA A 39 -8.13 2.66 -17.06
N ASP A 40 -9.18 2.15 -16.42
CA ASP A 40 -9.52 2.48 -15.02
C ASP A 40 -8.44 1.98 -14.06
N ILE A 41 -7.89 0.80 -14.33
CA ILE A 41 -6.86 0.15 -13.52
C ILE A 41 -5.48 0.72 -13.87
N GLN A 42 -5.21 0.93 -15.16
CA GLN A 42 -3.92 1.39 -15.66
C GLN A 42 -3.53 2.74 -15.08
N ARG A 43 -4.47 3.65 -14.91
CA ARG A 43 -4.24 4.96 -14.29
C ARG A 43 -3.58 4.83 -12.90
N GLU A 44 -4.01 3.88 -12.08
CA GLU A 44 -3.44 3.66 -10.75
C GLU A 44 -2.08 2.92 -10.84
N LEU A 45 -1.92 2.01 -11.78
CA LEU A 45 -0.65 1.34 -12.06
C LEU A 45 0.41 2.32 -12.55
N ASP A 46 0.05 3.30 -13.39
CA ASP A 46 0.96 4.33 -13.90
C ASP A 46 1.53 5.21 -12.77
N ARG A 47 0.77 5.45 -11.71
CA ARG A 47 1.25 6.16 -10.51
C ARG A 47 2.29 5.34 -9.74
N ARG A 48 2.20 4.01 -9.77
CA ARG A 48 3.06 3.08 -9.01
C ARG A 48 4.28 2.60 -9.80
N ARG A 49 4.21 2.49 -11.12
CA ARG A 49 5.22 1.83 -11.96
C ARG A 49 6.65 2.35 -11.69
N PRO A 50 7.69 1.55 -11.98
CA PRO A 50 9.08 2.00 -11.92
C PRO A 50 9.38 3.00 -13.04
N GLY A 51 10.48 3.78 -12.88
CA GLY A 51 10.94 4.71 -13.92
C GLY A 51 10.14 6.01 -14.02
N THR A 52 9.30 6.34 -13.04
CA THR A 52 8.53 7.59 -13.01
C THR A 52 9.39 8.82 -12.71
N SER A 53 10.56 8.64 -12.11
CA SER A 53 11.53 9.71 -11.84
C SER A 53 12.96 9.18 -11.79
N ARG A 54 13.94 10.11 -11.79
CA ARG A 54 15.36 9.78 -11.60
C ARG A 54 15.69 9.20 -10.21
N HIS A 55 14.80 9.37 -9.23
CA HIS A 55 14.99 8.95 -7.83
C HIS A 55 14.49 7.54 -7.53
N VAL A 56 13.83 6.89 -8.49
CA VAL A 56 13.38 5.50 -8.40
C VAL A 56 14.24 4.59 -9.28
N THR A 57 14.01 3.28 -9.20
CA THR A 57 14.70 2.30 -10.04
C THR A 57 14.57 2.61 -11.52
N GLN A 58 15.64 2.37 -12.28
CA GLN A 58 15.67 2.53 -13.74
C GLN A 58 15.06 1.33 -14.50
N ARG A 59 14.44 0.37 -13.79
CA ARG A 59 13.66 -0.68 -14.44
C ARG A 59 12.51 -0.01 -15.21
N ASN A 60 12.30 -0.41 -16.45
CA ASN A 60 11.26 0.15 -17.29
C ASN A 60 10.19 -0.91 -17.57
N GLU A 61 9.12 -0.89 -16.78
CA GLU A 61 7.95 -1.74 -16.95
C GLU A 61 6.74 -0.84 -17.21
N ALA A 62 6.05 -1.08 -18.30
CA ALA A 62 4.82 -0.35 -18.61
C ALA A 62 3.67 -0.72 -17.65
N ASP A 63 3.80 -1.86 -16.93
CA ASP A 63 2.78 -2.41 -16.04
C ASP A 63 1.40 -2.52 -16.71
N GLN A 64 1.39 -2.82 -18.02
CA GLN A 64 0.14 -2.97 -18.75
C GLN A 64 -0.69 -4.11 -18.20
N VAL A 65 -1.91 -3.79 -17.78
CA VAL A 65 -2.86 -4.75 -17.26
C VAL A 65 -3.72 -5.33 -18.38
N GLU A 66 -3.96 -6.63 -18.31
CA GLU A 66 -4.92 -7.35 -19.13
C GLU A 66 -6.06 -7.85 -18.23
N ILE A 67 -7.33 -7.60 -18.59
CA ILE A 67 -8.49 -8.19 -17.93
C ILE A 67 -8.81 -9.50 -18.64
N LEU A 68 -8.66 -10.63 -17.95
CA LEU A 68 -8.83 -11.97 -18.55
C LEU A 68 -10.24 -12.54 -18.34
N SER A 69 -10.97 -12.07 -17.33
CA SER A 69 -12.32 -12.56 -16.97
C SER A 69 -13.06 -11.58 -16.06
N GLY A 70 -14.33 -11.86 -15.79
CA GLY A 70 -15.15 -11.11 -14.84
C GLY A 70 -15.70 -9.79 -15.38
N VAL A 71 -15.48 -9.49 -16.66
CA VAL A 71 -16.03 -8.32 -17.35
C VAL A 71 -16.67 -8.75 -18.69
N TYR A 72 -17.89 -8.29 -18.93
CA TYR A 72 -18.60 -8.50 -20.21
C TYR A 72 -19.26 -7.18 -20.64
N GLU A 73 -19.10 -6.80 -21.90
CA GLU A 73 -19.58 -5.52 -22.45
C GLU A 73 -19.21 -4.30 -21.57
N GLY A 74 -17.97 -4.30 -21.04
CA GLY A 74 -17.44 -3.21 -20.22
C GLY A 74 -18.03 -3.14 -18.81
N LYS A 75 -18.71 -4.19 -18.32
CA LYS A 75 -19.30 -4.25 -16.97
C LYS A 75 -18.83 -5.48 -16.22
N THR A 76 -18.63 -5.33 -14.92
CA THR A 76 -18.37 -6.46 -14.04
C THR A 76 -19.54 -7.44 -14.04
N THR A 77 -19.25 -8.74 -14.02
CA THR A 77 -20.27 -9.81 -14.10
C THR A 77 -20.67 -10.37 -12.73
N GLY A 78 -19.93 -10.02 -11.66
CA GLY A 78 -20.07 -10.63 -10.34
C GLY A 78 -19.33 -11.97 -10.20
N THR A 79 -18.59 -12.38 -11.23
CA THR A 79 -17.72 -13.57 -11.22
C THR A 79 -16.25 -13.14 -11.08
N PRO A 80 -15.30 -14.06 -10.83
CA PRO A 80 -13.91 -13.68 -10.59
C PRO A 80 -13.28 -12.86 -11.72
N ILE A 81 -12.68 -11.73 -11.35
CA ILE A 81 -11.92 -10.86 -12.26
C ILE A 81 -10.47 -11.31 -12.24
N GLY A 82 -9.99 -11.86 -13.35
CA GLY A 82 -8.59 -12.22 -13.55
C GLY A 82 -7.82 -11.05 -14.15
N LEU A 83 -6.75 -10.60 -13.47
CA LEU A 83 -5.87 -9.52 -13.92
C LEU A 83 -4.45 -10.06 -14.13
N LEU A 84 -3.84 -9.74 -15.27
CA LEU A 84 -2.48 -10.15 -15.63
C LEU A 84 -1.64 -8.94 -16.01
N ILE A 85 -0.38 -8.92 -15.55
CA ILE A 85 0.62 -7.91 -15.89
C ILE A 85 1.90 -8.64 -16.29
N ARG A 86 2.32 -8.51 -17.55
CA ARG A 86 3.52 -9.18 -18.06
C ARG A 86 4.80 -8.53 -17.57
N ASN A 87 5.82 -9.35 -17.30
CA ASN A 87 7.16 -8.86 -17.00
C ASN A 87 7.95 -8.74 -18.32
N THR A 88 8.36 -7.52 -18.65
CA THR A 88 9.02 -7.22 -19.95
C THR A 88 10.49 -6.82 -19.81
N ASP A 89 10.92 -6.21 -18.69
CA ASP A 89 12.30 -5.76 -18.44
C ASP A 89 12.95 -6.48 -17.25
N GLN A 90 12.88 -7.81 -17.22
CA GLN A 90 13.57 -8.62 -16.23
C GLN A 90 15.01 -8.94 -16.67
N ARG A 91 15.99 -8.80 -15.74
CA ARG A 91 17.40 -9.09 -15.97
C ARG A 91 17.92 -10.10 -14.94
N SER A 92 17.69 -11.37 -15.19
CA SER A 92 18.04 -12.46 -14.25
C SER A 92 19.54 -12.55 -13.97
N LYS A 93 20.42 -12.10 -14.90
CA LYS A 93 21.88 -12.09 -14.75
C LYS A 93 22.35 -11.16 -13.61
N ASP A 94 21.58 -10.14 -13.24
CA ASP A 94 21.93 -9.18 -12.19
C ASP A 94 21.99 -9.81 -10.78
N TYR A 95 21.50 -11.06 -10.62
CA TYR A 95 21.39 -11.76 -9.34
C TYR A 95 22.25 -13.00 -9.21
N SER A 96 23.11 -13.30 -10.18
CA SER A 96 23.95 -14.50 -10.18
C SER A 96 24.93 -14.55 -9.00
N ASN A 97 25.48 -13.40 -8.60
CA ASN A 97 26.45 -13.28 -7.52
C ASN A 97 25.86 -13.44 -6.11
N ILE A 98 24.53 -13.38 -5.96
CA ILE A 98 23.85 -13.54 -4.68
C ILE A 98 22.96 -14.77 -4.62
N SER A 99 23.06 -15.67 -5.63
CA SER A 99 22.23 -16.88 -5.70
C SER A 99 22.49 -17.82 -4.53
N GLN A 100 23.72 -17.86 -4.00
CA GLN A 100 24.17 -18.75 -2.93
C GLN A 100 24.35 -18.05 -1.58
N SER A 101 23.99 -16.77 -1.46
CA SER A 101 24.14 -15.99 -0.22
C SER A 101 22.84 -15.26 0.16
N PHE A 102 22.76 -14.78 1.40
CA PHE A 102 21.58 -14.11 1.91
C PHE A 102 21.84 -12.61 2.07
N ARG A 103 21.02 -11.76 1.46
CA ARG A 103 21.10 -10.30 1.63
C ARG A 103 20.69 -9.90 3.05
N PRO A 104 21.51 -9.18 3.81
CA PRO A 104 21.13 -8.66 5.11
C PRO A 104 19.88 -7.77 5.03
N GLY A 105 18.91 -7.99 5.92
CA GLY A 105 17.64 -7.26 5.94
C GLY A 105 16.65 -7.60 4.82
N HIS A 106 17.00 -8.54 3.91
CA HIS A 106 16.09 -9.08 2.90
C HIS A 106 15.44 -10.40 3.36
N ALA A 107 14.39 -10.83 2.69
CA ALA A 107 13.67 -12.07 3.03
C ALA A 107 14.39 -13.37 2.63
N ASP A 108 15.56 -13.31 2.00
CA ASP A 108 16.27 -14.44 1.43
C ASP A 108 16.45 -15.59 2.43
N TYR A 109 16.97 -15.30 3.63
CA TYR A 109 17.20 -16.26 4.70
C TYR A 109 15.89 -16.90 5.17
N ALA A 110 14.87 -16.08 5.43
CA ALA A 110 13.59 -16.56 5.93
C ALA A 110 12.85 -17.44 4.90
N TYR A 111 12.90 -17.08 3.63
CA TYR A 111 12.30 -17.88 2.55
C TYR A 111 13.02 -19.22 2.38
N TRP A 112 14.36 -19.21 2.41
CA TRP A 112 15.17 -20.42 2.32
C TRP A 112 14.80 -21.43 3.42
N HIS A 113 14.76 -20.98 4.68
CA HIS A 113 14.45 -21.86 5.80
C HIS A 113 12.98 -22.26 5.89
N LYS A 114 12.07 -21.43 5.39
CA LYS A 114 10.63 -21.75 5.40
C LYS A 114 10.24 -22.74 4.31
N TYR A 115 10.75 -22.55 3.09
CA TYR A 115 10.29 -23.28 1.92
C TYR A 115 11.32 -24.31 1.39
N GLY A 116 12.55 -24.32 1.89
CA GLY A 116 13.64 -25.18 1.41
C GLY A 116 14.17 -24.78 0.04
N ILE A 117 13.56 -23.84 -0.62
CA ILE A 117 13.93 -23.31 -1.94
C ILE A 117 13.55 -21.84 -2.04
N ARG A 118 14.32 -21.08 -2.81
CA ARG A 118 13.98 -19.70 -3.18
C ARG A 118 14.35 -19.40 -4.62
N ASP A 119 13.63 -18.51 -5.27
CA ASP A 119 14.08 -17.89 -6.52
C ASP A 119 15.01 -16.72 -6.18
N PRO A 120 16.31 -16.79 -6.48
CA PRO A 120 17.24 -15.72 -6.18
C PRO A 120 17.03 -14.48 -7.07
N ARG A 121 16.33 -14.62 -8.20
CA ARG A 121 16.13 -13.57 -9.19
C ARG A 121 15.17 -12.51 -8.65
N GLY A 122 15.70 -11.33 -8.28
CA GLY A 122 14.92 -10.21 -7.76
C GLY A 122 14.15 -10.47 -6.46
N GLY A 123 14.33 -11.64 -5.82
CA GLY A 123 13.64 -12.03 -4.59
C GLY A 123 12.29 -12.71 -4.80
N GLY A 124 11.91 -13.08 -6.04
CA GLY A 124 10.68 -13.85 -6.32
C GLY A 124 9.43 -13.21 -5.71
N ARG A 125 8.73 -13.94 -4.83
CA ARG A 125 7.53 -13.49 -4.12
C ARG A 125 7.78 -12.38 -3.08
N SER A 126 9.01 -12.23 -2.56
CA SER A 126 9.34 -11.16 -1.60
C SER A 126 9.62 -9.81 -2.25
N SER A 127 9.58 -9.74 -3.57
CA SER A 127 9.86 -8.52 -4.34
C SER A 127 8.74 -7.50 -4.25
N ALA A 128 9.10 -6.20 -4.20
CA ALA A 128 8.15 -5.10 -4.33
C ALA A 128 7.39 -5.09 -5.69
N ARG A 129 7.84 -5.88 -6.69
CA ARG A 129 7.10 -6.09 -7.95
C ARG A 129 5.68 -6.63 -7.72
N LEU A 130 5.51 -7.44 -6.68
CA LEU A 130 4.23 -8.05 -6.33
C LEU A 130 3.17 -7.04 -5.84
N THR A 131 3.55 -5.79 -5.64
CA THR A 131 2.60 -4.72 -5.33
C THR A 131 1.83 -4.23 -6.58
N ALA A 132 2.26 -4.56 -7.81
CA ALA A 132 1.53 -4.21 -9.01
C ALA A 132 0.13 -4.85 -9.06
N PRO A 133 -0.03 -6.18 -8.90
CA PRO A 133 -1.36 -6.76 -8.80
C PRO A 133 -2.20 -6.25 -7.62
N THR A 134 -1.55 -5.88 -6.50
CA THR A 134 -2.26 -5.25 -5.36
C THR A 134 -2.85 -3.89 -5.76
N VAL A 135 -2.10 -3.06 -6.47
CA VAL A 135 -2.60 -1.78 -6.98
C VAL A 135 -3.70 -1.99 -8.00
N ALA A 136 -3.57 -2.98 -8.87
CA ALA A 136 -4.62 -3.32 -9.84
C ALA A 136 -5.94 -3.73 -9.15
N ALA A 137 -5.88 -4.57 -8.12
CA ALA A 137 -7.04 -4.94 -7.32
C ALA A 137 -7.62 -3.75 -6.55
N GLY A 138 -6.75 -2.94 -5.95
CA GLY A 138 -7.13 -1.72 -5.24
C GLY A 138 -7.82 -0.69 -6.15
N ALA A 139 -7.44 -0.62 -7.44
CA ALA A 139 -8.11 0.25 -8.41
C ALA A 139 -9.58 -0.14 -8.63
N VAL A 140 -9.88 -1.45 -8.67
CA VAL A 140 -11.26 -1.97 -8.75
C VAL A 140 -12.04 -1.59 -7.50
N ALA A 141 -11.47 -1.81 -6.31
CA ALA A 141 -12.08 -1.45 -5.04
C ALA A 141 -12.33 0.06 -4.93
N ARG A 142 -11.33 0.87 -5.26
CA ARG A 142 -11.40 2.34 -5.25
C ARG A 142 -12.52 2.87 -6.15
N LYS A 143 -12.63 2.34 -7.37
CA LYS A 143 -13.68 2.74 -8.31
C LYS A 143 -15.07 2.42 -7.75
N TRP A 144 -15.27 1.23 -7.22
CA TRP A 144 -16.54 0.83 -6.64
C TRP A 144 -16.93 1.70 -5.44
N LEU A 145 -16.00 1.96 -4.53
CA LEU A 145 -16.23 2.82 -3.35
C LEU A 145 -16.55 4.26 -3.74
N PHE A 146 -15.86 4.79 -4.76
CA PHE A 146 -16.16 6.11 -5.29
C PHE A 146 -17.56 6.19 -5.88
N GLU A 147 -17.96 5.22 -6.72
CA GLU A 147 -19.29 5.20 -7.35
C GLU A 147 -20.43 5.02 -6.33
N LYS A 148 -20.16 4.33 -5.21
CA LYS A 148 -21.19 4.04 -4.20
C LYS A 148 -21.29 5.11 -3.11
N PHE A 149 -20.19 5.64 -2.67
CA PHE A 149 -20.14 6.53 -1.49
C PHE A 149 -19.42 7.86 -1.77
N GLY A 150 -18.80 8.01 -2.93
CA GLY A 150 -17.92 9.14 -3.22
C GLY A 150 -16.60 9.07 -2.45
N THR A 151 -16.23 7.91 -1.89
CA THR A 151 -14.98 7.74 -1.10
C THR A 151 -13.76 8.01 -1.95
N GLU A 152 -12.88 8.87 -1.45
CA GLU A 152 -11.65 9.28 -2.12
C GLU A 152 -10.43 8.85 -1.30
N PHE A 153 -9.35 8.49 -1.99
CA PHE A 153 -8.11 8.04 -1.38
C PHE A 153 -6.95 8.93 -1.83
N ARG A 154 -6.09 9.30 -0.89
CA ARG A 154 -4.88 10.06 -1.17
C ARG A 154 -3.79 9.71 -0.18
N ALA A 155 -2.54 9.76 -0.61
CA ALA A 155 -1.39 9.51 0.23
C ALA A 155 -0.27 10.49 -0.06
N CYS A 156 0.53 10.81 0.95
CA CYS A 156 1.71 11.66 0.81
C CYS A 156 2.85 11.15 1.69
N MET A 157 4.06 11.55 1.34
CA MET A 157 5.26 11.30 2.14
C MET A 157 5.44 12.41 3.17
N LEU A 158 5.57 12.05 4.45
CA LEU A 158 5.79 12.96 5.57
C LEU A 158 7.23 12.97 6.09
N GLN A 159 8.05 11.99 5.65
CA GLN A 159 9.47 11.95 6.00
C GLN A 159 10.24 11.10 5.00
N LEU A 160 11.42 11.55 4.62
CA LEU A 160 12.36 10.85 3.77
C LEU A 160 13.69 10.69 4.52
N GLY A 161 13.99 9.45 4.95
CA GLY A 161 15.13 9.19 5.82
C GLY A 161 15.05 10.01 7.10
N GLU A 162 16.05 10.86 7.34
CA GLU A 162 16.11 11.77 8.49
C GLU A 162 15.41 13.13 8.25
N LEU A 163 14.99 13.42 7.00
CA LEU A 163 14.39 14.69 6.64
C LEU A 163 12.86 14.66 6.80
N PRO A 164 12.28 15.38 7.75
CA PRO A 164 10.83 15.54 7.83
C PRO A 164 10.30 16.38 6.66
N ILE A 165 9.08 16.08 6.23
CA ILE A 165 8.36 16.80 5.18
C ILE A 165 7.12 17.41 5.81
N PRO A 166 7.06 18.74 6.02
CA PRO A 166 5.89 19.38 6.57
C PRO A 166 4.69 19.26 5.61
N PHE A 167 3.50 19.17 6.17
CA PHE A 167 2.31 19.13 5.34
C PHE A 167 1.84 20.55 5.02
N GLU A 168 1.98 20.98 3.77
CA GLU A 168 1.48 22.26 3.27
C GLU A 168 0.13 22.10 2.56
N SER A 169 0.08 21.29 1.48
CA SER A 169 -1.13 21.08 0.70
C SER A 169 -1.13 19.74 -0.04
N TRP A 170 -2.30 19.14 -0.18
CA TRP A 170 -2.52 18.00 -1.08
C TRP A 170 -2.29 18.33 -2.56
N GLU A 171 -2.40 19.61 -2.95
CA GLU A 171 -2.20 20.06 -4.34
C GLU A 171 -0.76 19.87 -4.81
N HIS A 172 0.21 19.88 -3.91
CA HIS A 172 1.63 19.68 -4.25
C HIS A 172 1.96 18.20 -4.53
N VAL A 173 1.21 17.25 -3.93
CA VAL A 173 1.52 15.82 -3.97
C VAL A 173 1.66 15.25 -5.39
N PRO A 174 0.77 15.53 -6.37
CA PRO A 174 0.91 14.99 -7.73
C PRO A 174 2.00 15.66 -8.57
N ASN A 175 2.56 16.77 -8.10
CA ASN A 175 3.42 17.66 -8.89
C ASN A 175 4.92 17.44 -8.62
N ASN A 176 5.29 16.44 -7.81
CA ASN A 176 6.68 16.12 -7.52
C ASN A 176 6.91 14.60 -7.44
N PRO A 177 8.17 14.14 -7.58
CA PRO A 177 8.48 12.71 -7.67
C PRO A 177 8.40 11.96 -6.34
N PHE A 178 8.18 12.64 -5.21
CA PHE A 178 8.21 12.07 -3.87
C PHE A 178 6.82 11.86 -3.25
N TYR A 179 5.75 12.30 -3.92
CA TYR A 179 4.44 12.44 -3.28
C TYR A 179 4.50 13.35 -2.04
N ALA A 180 5.40 14.33 -2.05
CA ALA A 180 5.59 15.27 -0.95
C ALA A 180 4.51 16.35 -0.97
N PRO A 181 3.90 16.70 0.20
CA PRO A 181 2.87 17.72 0.27
C PRO A 181 3.43 19.15 0.42
N VAL A 182 4.58 19.42 -0.22
CA VAL A 182 5.29 20.70 -0.23
C VAL A 182 5.57 21.15 -1.66
N ALA A 183 5.70 22.46 -1.86
CA ALA A 183 5.99 23.03 -3.17
C ALA A 183 7.46 22.84 -3.56
N ASP A 184 8.40 23.03 -2.63
CA ASP A 184 9.84 22.89 -2.87
C ASP A 184 10.36 21.53 -2.39
N VAL A 185 10.93 20.77 -3.30
CA VAL A 185 11.48 19.42 -3.04
C VAL A 185 12.99 19.32 -3.24
N GLN A 186 13.69 20.44 -3.50
CA GLN A 186 15.11 20.42 -3.85
C GLN A 186 15.98 19.74 -2.78
N GLN A 187 15.75 20.01 -1.49
CA GLN A 187 16.51 19.38 -0.41
C GLN A 187 16.37 17.83 -0.40
N TYR A 188 15.21 17.30 -0.79
CA TYR A 188 14.95 15.85 -0.86
C TYR A 188 15.61 15.24 -2.10
N GLU A 189 15.67 15.98 -3.20
CA GLU A 189 16.42 15.58 -4.39
C GLU A 189 17.91 15.48 -4.10
N ASP A 190 18.49 16.50 -3.44
CA ASP A 190 19.90 16.54 -3.06
C ASP A 190 20.25 15.40 -2.10
N TYR A 191 19.38 15.12 -1.14
CA TYR A 191 19.53 13.99 -0.20
C TYR A 191 19.54 12.64 -0.94
N MET A 192 18.62 12.42 -1.88
CA MET A 192 18.57 11.20 -2.68
C MET A 192 19.78 11.04 -3.59
N ASP A 193 20.30 12.12 -4.15
CA ASP A 193 21.50 12.09 -4.97
C ASP A 193 22.75 11.77 -4.12
N ALA A 194 22.82 12.26 -2.88
CA ALA A 194 23.89 11.90 -1.94
C ALA A 194 23.83 10.41 -1.55
N LEU A 195 22.64 9.88 -1.24
CA LEU A 195 22.43 8.45 -0.96
C LEU A 195 22.84 7.56 -2.14
N ARG A 196 22.50 7.99 -3.37
CA ARG A 196 22.91 7.25 -4.56
C ARG A 196 24.42 7.22 -4.74
N LYS A 197 25.12 8.34 -4.47
CA LYS A 197 26.57 8.40 -4.55
C LYS A 197 27.26 7.53 -3.50
N SER A 198 26.72 7.48 -2.29
CA SER A 198 27.24 6.61 -1.21
C SER A 198 26.89 5.13 -1.39
N GLY A 199 25.94 4.81 -2.29
CA GLY A 199 25.47 3.44 -2.49
C GLY A 199 24.62 2.91 -1.36
N ASP A 200 23.98 3.79 -0.60
CA ASP A 200 23.14 3.47 0.56
C ASP A 200 21.65 3.71 0.27
N SER A 201 20.80 3.58 1.27
CA SER A 201 19.34 3.69 1.17
C SER A 201 18.74 4.31 2.43
N CYS A 202 17.53 4.84 2.31
CA CYS A 202 16.79 5.37 3.44
C CYS A 202 15.37 4.81 3.52
N GLY A 203 14.73 5.01 4.69
CA GLY A 203 13.32 4.74 4.92
C GLY A 203 12.43 5.93 4.59
N ALA A 204 11.14 5.77 4.85
CA ALA A 204 10.14 6.83 4.68
C ALA A 204 8.98 6.68 5.64
N LEU A 205 8.30 7.80 5.93
CA LEU A 205 7.00 7.84 6.58
C LEU A 205 5.96 8.28 5.55
N ILE A 206 4.92 7.46 5.36
CA ILE A 206 3.82 7.74 4.43
C ILE A 206 2.54 7.91 5.23
N ARG A 207 1.78 8.98 4.95
CA ARG A 207 0.40 9.16 5.37
C ARG A 207 -0.52 8.72 4.25
N VAL A 208 -1.57 7.96 4.58
CA VAL A 208 -2.66 7.64 3.67
C VAL A 208 -3.99 7.99 4.32
N GLN A 209 -4.90 8.54 3.55
CA GLN A 209 -6.20 9.02 3.99
C GLN A 209 -7.30 8.49 3.07
N ALA A 210 -8.44 8.11 3.67
CA ALA A 210 -9.69 7.92 2.95
C ALA A 210 -10.73 8.91 3.48
N SER A 211 -11.34 9.68 2.59
CA SER A 211 -12.41 10.62 2.92
C SER A 211 -13.77 10.13 2.41
N LYS A 212 -14.86 10.68 2.97
CA LYS A 212 -16.23 10.27 2.66
C LYS A 212 -16.47 8.78 2.87
N VAL A 213 -15.87 8.23 3.92
CA VAL A 213 -16.07 6.84 4.34
C VAL A 213 -17.43 6.75 5.05
N PRO A 214 -18.31 5.80 4.70
CA PRO A 214 -19.59 5.64 5.41
C PRO A 214 -19.37 5.23 6.86
N VAL A 215 -20.30 5.61 7.73
CA VAL A 215 -20.36 5.13 9.11
C VAL A 215 -20.69 3.65 9.11
N GLY A 216 -20.10 2.88 10.04
CA GLY A 216 -20.52 1.50 10.30
C GLY A 216 -19.66 0.41 9.65
N LEU A 217 -18.54 0.76 9.00
CA LEU A 217 -17.61 -0.23 8.46
C LEU A 217 -16.71 -0.75 9.57
N GLY A 218 -16.58 -2.05 9.69
CA GLY A 218 -15.78 -2.73 10.72
C GLY A 218 -16.61 -3.50 11.72
N GLU A 219 -15.94 -4.18 12.64
CA GLU A 219 -16.55 -5.06 13.63
C GLU A 219 -16.10 -4.69 15.06
N PRO A 220 -16.86 -5.06 16.11
CA PRO A 220 -16.59 -4.56 17.46
C PRO A 220 -15.47 -5.31 18.20
N LEU A 221 -15.09 -6.52 17.80
CA LEU A 221 -14.14 -7.35 18.55
C LEU A 221 -13.07 -7.96 17.64
N TYR A 222 -13.43 -8.87 16.77
CA TYR A 222 -12.57 -9.41 15.72
C TYR A 222 -12.91 -8.70 14.42
N ASP A 223 -11.91 -8.62 13.50
CA ASP A 223 -12.06 -7.88 12.24
C ASP A 223 -12.42 -6.39 12.47
N LYS A 224 -11.88 -5.79 13.53
CA LYS A 224 -11.95 -4.34 13.71
C LYS A 224 -11.33 -3.66 12.49
N LEU A 225 -11.93 -2.56 12.05
CA LEU A 225 -11.46 -1.86 10.85
C LEU A 225 -9.99 -1.40 10.98
N ASP A 226 -9.60 -0.87 12.13
CA ASP A 226 -8.21 -0.48 12.42
C ASP A 226 -7.24 -1.67 12.42
N ALA A 227 -7.66 -2.83 12.94
CA ALA A 227 -6.87 -4.05 12.94
C ALA A 227 -6.66 -4.58 11.52
N ASP A 228 -7.70 -4.61 10.69
CA ASP A 228 -7.61 -5.07 9.30
C ASP A 228 -6.82 -4.10 8.42
N ILE A 229 -6.94 -2.79 8.65
CA ILE A 229 -6.07 -1.79 8.03
C ILE A 229 -4.61 -2.04 8.41
N ALA A 230 -4.32 -2.22 9.70
CA ALA A 230 -2.96 -2.50 10.16
C ALA A 230 -2.41 -3.81 9.57
N TYR A 231 -3.23 -4.86 9.51
CA TYR A 231 -2.87 -6.14 8.88
C TYR A 231 -2.52 -5.97 7.39
N ALA A 232 -3.37 -5.26 6.63
CA ALA A 232 -3.13 -5.01 5.21
C ALA A 232 -1.85 -4.17 4.99
N MET A 233 -1.67 -3.09 5.76
CA MET A 233 -0.51 -2.20 5.67
C MET A 233 0.79 -2.90 6.07
N MET A 234 0.79 -3.75 7.12
CA MET A 234 1.94 -4.58 7.50
C MET A 234 2.28 -5.64 6.44
N GLY A 235 1.32 -6.01 5.59
CA GLY A 235 1.54 -6.87 4.43
C GLY A 235 2.33 -6.21 3.30
N LEU A 236 2.42 -4.88 3.26
CA LEU A 236 3.25 -4.17 2.29
C LEU A 236 4.74 -4.38 2.58
N ASN A 237 5.49 -4.72 1.52
CA ASN A 237 6.94 -4.92 1.63
C ASN A 237 7.62 -3.72 2.31
N ALA A 238 8.52 -4.01 3.24
CA ALA A 238 9.33 -3.06 4.01
C ALA A 238 8.59 -2.23 5.08
N VAL A 239 7.28 -2.32 5.23
CA VAL A 239 6.57 -1.69 6.35
C VAL A 239 7.01 -2.30 7.67
N LYS A 240 7.22 -1.46 8.69
CA LYS A 240 7.68 -1.84 10.03
C LYS A 240 6.81 -1.29 11.16
N ALA A 241 5.97 -0.29 10.87
CA ALA A 241 4.99 0.23 11.82
C ALA A 241 3.78 0.77 11.08
N VAL A 242 2.63 0.72 11.75
CA VAL A 242 1.34 1.29 11.30
C VAL A 242 0.76 2.07 12.48
N GLU A 243 0.26 3.26 12.21
CA GLU A 243 -0.44 4.09 13.17
C GLU A 243 -1.81 4.51 12.60
N ILE A 244 -2.81 4.54 13.46
CA ILE A 244 -4.17 5.00 13.15
C ILE A 244 -4.45 6.27 13.95
N GLY A 245 -4.89 7.33 13.29
CA GLY A 245 -5.16 8.63 13.93
C GLY A 245 -3.93 9.21 14.62
N ALA A 246 -4.04 9.50 15.91
CA ALA A 246 -2.95 10.03 16.73
C ALA A 246 -1.79 9.03 16.89
N GLY A 247 -2.05 7.72 16.69
CA GLY A 247 -1.01 6.69 16.75
C GLY A 247 -0.26 6.70 18.08
N PHE A 248 1.08 6.70 18.06
CA PHE A 248 1.91 6.73 19.27
C PHE A 248 1.78 8.03 20.09
N ASP A 249 1.41 9.14 19.47
CA ASP A 249 1.21 10.40 20.17
C ASP A 249 0.07 10.32 21.20
N ALA A 250 -0.89 9.39 21.01
CA ALA A 250 -1.99 9.14 21.94
C ALA A 250 -1.53 8.87 23.39
N VAL A 251 -0.32 8.29 23.57
CA VAL A 251 0.26 8.00 24.90
C VAL A 251 0.46 9.29 25.72
N THR A 252 0.75 10.40 25.05
CA THR A 252 0.98 11.70 25.71
C THR A 252 -0.31 12.49 25.93
N HIS A 253 -1.42 12.08 25.31
CA HIS A 253 -2.69 12.78 25.41
C HIS A 253 -3.38 12.47 26.74
N ARG A 254 -4.02 13.49 27.32
CA ARG A 254 -5.01 13.27 28.38
C ARG A 254 -6.36 12.91 27.74
N GLY A 255 -7.20 12.15 28.43
CA GLY A 255 -8.50 11.72 27.93
C GLY A 255 -9.39 12.88 27.46
N THR A 256 -9.34 14.04 28.14
CA THR A 256 -10.05 15.27 27.75
C THR A 256 -9.55 15.89 26.43
N MET A 257 -8.31 15.60 26.03
CA MET A 257 -7.73 16.05 24.76
C MET A 257 -7.92 15.04 23.65
N HIS A 258 -7.82 13.75 23.98
CA HIS A 258 -7.87 12.67 23.00
C HIS A 258 -9.29 12.38 22.52
N GLY A 259 -10.29 12.55 23.36
CA GLY A 259 -11.68 12.29 23.01
C GLY A 259 -12.16 13.21 21.89
N ASP A 260 -12.63 12.61 20.80
CA ASP A 260 -13.18 13.33 19.65
C ASP A 260 -14.61 13.79 19.99
N SER A 261 -14.72 15.04 20.52
CA SER A 261 -15.99 15.59 20.96
C SER A 261 -16.97 15.73 19.81
N LEU A 262 -18.24 15.36 20.09
CA LEU A 262 -19.34 15.46 19.14
C LEU A 262 -20.21 16.68 19.41
N SER A 263 -20.72 17.28 18.36
CA SER A 263 -21.75 18.30 18.41
C SER A 263 -22.84 18.00 17.36
N PRO A 264 -24.01 18.64 17.43
CA PRO A 264 -25.02 18.48 16.39
C PRO A 264 -24.50 18.87 14.97
N GLN A 265 -23.44 19.67 14.90
CA GLN A 265 -22.84 20.13 13.64
C GLN A 265 -21.70 19.22 13.16
N GLY A 266 -21.26 18.23 13.94
CA GLY A 266 -20.20 17.29 13.57
C GLY A 266 -19.15 17.07 14.66
N PHE A 267 -18.12 16.33 14.30
CA PHE A 267 -16.94 16.05 15.15
C PHE A 267 -16.03 17.29 15.24
N ARG A 268 -15.41 17.51 16.41
CA ARG A 268 -14.50 18.64 16.64
C ARG A 268 -13.03 18.30 16.45
N SER A 269 -12.69 17.02 16.47
CA SER A 269 -11.33 16.48 16.25
C SER A 269 -11.41 15.09 15.64
N ASN A 270 -10.29 14.52 15.22
CA ASN A 270 -10.18 13.18 14.64
C ASN A 270 -8.94 12.46 15.19
N ASN A 271 -8.75 12.44 16.50
CA ASN A 271 -7.62 11.76 17.15
C ASN A 271 -7.70 10.24 16.98
N ALA A 272 -8.91 9.69 16.91
CA ALA A 272 -9.14 8.27 16.68
C ALA A 272 -8.90 7.85 15.21
N GLY A 273 -8.66 8.81 14.30
CA GLY A 273 -8.42 8.50 12.88
C GLY A 273 -9.62 7.93 12.16
N GLY A 274 -10.84 8.36 12.53
CA GLY A 274 -12.10 7.96 11.89
C GLY A 274 -12.65 6.60 12.33
N ILE A 275 -12.07 5.98 13.37
CA ILE A 275 -12.47 4.65 13.85
C ILE A 275 -12.64 4.67 15.36
N LEU A 276 -13.82 4.29 15.84
CA LEU A 276 -14.13 4.14 17.26
C LEU A 276 -14.67 2.73 17.52
N GLY A 277 -14.09 2.04 18.49
CA GLY A 277 -14.49 0.67 18.83
C GLY A 277 -14.29 -0.34 17.68
N GLY A 278 -13.45 -0.05 16.70
CA GLY A 278 -13.22 -0.88 15.53
C GLY A 278 -14.17 -0.59 14.35
N ILE A 279 -14.98 0.47 14.44
CA ILE A 279 -16.02 0.80 13.47
C ILE A 279 -15.83 2.23 12.96
N SER A 280 -16.00 2.47 11.65
CA SER A 280 -15.87 3.80 11.06
C SER A 280 -16.95 4.77 11.55
N THR A 281 -16.52 6.02 11.79
CA THR A 281 -17.36 7.09 12.33
C THR A 281 -17.97 8.00 11.27
N GLY A 282 -17.56 7.87 10.00
CA GLY A 282 -17.85 8.82 8.94
C GLY A 282 -16.80 9.93 8.78
N GLN A 283 -15.86 10.03 9.71
CA GLN A 283 -14.71 10.90 9.58
C GLN A 283 -13.67 10.30 8.61
N ASP A 284 -12.71 11.13 8.21
CA ASP A 284 -11.59 10.65 7.39
C ASP A 284 -10.82 9.55 8.15
N ILE A 285 -10.55 8.45 7.46
CA ILE A 285 -9.65 7.41 7.98
C ILE A 285 -8.22 7.92 7.77
N GLU A 286 -7.46 7.98 8.86
CA GLU A 286 -6.08 8.48 8.89
C GLU A 286 -5.12 7.39 9.30
N VAL A 287 -4.16 7.05 8.42
CA VAL A 287 -3.15 6.01 8.64
C VAL A 287 -1.76 6.56 8.34
N ARG A 288 -0.77 6.20 9.16
CA ARG A 288 0.65 6.43 8.87
C ARG A 288 1.38 5.10 8.86
N ILE A 289 2.31 4.91 7.91
CA ILE A 289 3.14 3.71 7.81
C ILE A 289 4.62 4.07 7.74
N ALA A 290 5.44 3.39 8.56
CA ALA A 290 6.89 3.54 8.52
C ALA A 290 7.49 2.43 7.65
N ILE A 291 8.33 2.82 6.69
CA ILE A 291 8.96 1.97 5.71
C ILE A 291 10.46 1.96 5.98
N LYS A 292 11.05 0.77 6.16
CA LYS A 292 12.49 0.61 6.38
C LYS A 292 13.30 0.91 5.13
N PRO A 293 14.61 1.22 5.24
CA PRO A 293 15.52 1.33 4.12
C PRO A 293 15.53 0.08 3.23
N THR A 294 15.77 0.29 1.93
CA THR A 294 15.95 -0.80 0.96
C THR A 294 17.14 -1.67 1.36
N SER A 295 16.92 -3.00 1.42
CA SER A 295 17.98 -3.94 1.81
C SER A 295 18.95 -4.31 0.68
N SER A 296 18.63 -4.00 -0.56
CA SER A 296 19.51 -4.24 -1.71
C SER A 296 20.32 -2.98 -2.01
N ILE A 297 21.55 -2.93 -1.51
CA ILE A 297 22.47 -1.79 -1.65
C ILE A 297 23.82 -2.26 -2.19
N ILE A 298 24.57 -1.34 -2.76
CA ILE A 298 25.90 -1.65 -3.33
C ILE A 298 27.03 -1.58 -2.30
N SER A 299 26.78 -1.06 -1.10
CA SER A 299 27.74 -1.11 0.00
C SER A 299 27.94 -2.55 0.47
N PRO A 300 29.20 -3.03 0.60
CA PRO A 300 29.51 -4.38 1.06
C PRO A 300 28.98 -4.62 2.48
N ARG A 301 28.41 -5.82 2.73
CA ARG A 301 27.90 -6.20 4.03
C ARG A 301 28.22 -7.65 4.37
N GLU A 302 28.55 -7.90 5.63
CA GLU A 302 28.73 -9.25 6.15
C GLU A 302 27.45 -10.07 6.04
N SER A 303 27.59 -11.33 5.69
CA SER A 303 26.50 -12.29 5.56
C SER A 303 27.01 -13.72 5.65
N ILE A 304 26.10 -14.68 5.37
CA ILE A 304 26.43 -16.10 5.21
C ILE A 304 25.93 -16.63 3.88
N ASP A 305 26.58 -17.69 3.40
CA ASP A 305 26.09 -18.46 2.26
C ASP A 305 25.05 -19.52 2.68
N VAL A 306 24.52 -20.27 1.69
CA VAL A 306 23.53 -21.34 1.93
C VAL A 306 24.08 -22.52 2.73
N HIS A 307 25.40 -22.62 2.90
CA HIS A 307 26.10 -23.64 3.70
C HIS A 307 26.48 -23.14 5.09
N GLY A 308 26.18 -21.89 5.42
CA GLY A 308 26.50 -21.28 6.72
C GLY A 308 27.90 -20.69 6.82
N ASN A 309 28.66 -20.59 5.73
CA ASN A 309 29.99 -20.00 5.73
C ASN A 309 29.88 -18.46 5.66
N SER A 310 30.81 -17.78 6.35
CA SER A 310 30.90 -16.31 6.29
C SER A 310 31.19 -15.85 4.85
N THR A 311 30.49 -14.81 4.42
CA THR A 311 30.66 -14.20 3.11
C THR A 311 30.37 -12.70 3.16
N GLU A 312 30.73 -11.99 2.11
CA GLU A 312 30.37 -10.61 1.91
C GLU A 312 29.36 -10.50 0.75
N VAL A 313 28.32 -9.70 0.94
CA VAL A 313 27.28 -9.49 -0.06
C VAL A 313 27.29 -8.04 -0.54
N ILE A 314 27.39 -7.89 -1.86
CA ILE A 314 27.19 -6.63 -2.58
C ILE A 314 26.06 -6.85 -3.56
N THR A 315 24.95 -6.11 -3.41
CA THR A 315 23.81 -6.25 -4.31
C THR A 315 23.94 -5.27 -5.46
N LYS A 316 24.49 -5.74 -6.58
CA LYS A 316 24.52 -4.99 -7.84
C LYS A 316 23.13 -5.06 -8.49
N GLY A 317 22.68 -3.98 -9.11
CA GLY A 317 21.40 -3.96 -9.81
C GLY A 317 20.66 -2.62 -9.71
N ARG A 318 19.46 -2.58 -10.28
CA ARG A 318 18.61 -1.39 -10.36
C ARG A 318 17.61 -1.40 -9.19
N HIS A 319 18.03 -0.87 -8.04
CA HIS A 319 17.21 -0.82 -6.83
C HIS A 319 16.76 0.61 -6.53
N ASP A 320 15.59 0.74 -5.90
CA ASP A 320 15.11 2.02 -5.36
C ASP A 320 15.97 2.37 -4.12
N PRO A 321 16.65 3.53 -4.04
CA PRO A 321 17.31 3.96 -2.81
C PRO A 321 16.31 4.18 -1.66
N CYS A 322 15.06 4.51 -1.99
CA CYS A 322 13.94 4.55 -1.05
C CYS A 322 12.69 3.95 -1.69
N VAL A 323 12.25 2.79 -1.21
CA VAL A 323 11.00 2.14 -1.70
C VAL A 323 9.76 2.91 -1.27
N GLY A 324 9.86 3.79 -0.28
CA GLY A 324 8.78 4.64 0.20
C GLY A 324 8.21 5.58 -0.86
N ILE A 325 9.01 6.03 -1.82
CA ILE A 325 8.55 6.89 -2.93
C ILE A 325 7.40 6.25 -3.71
N ARG A 326 7.42 4.93 -3.86
CA ARG A 326 6.37 4.18 -4.60
C ARG A 326 5.28 3.62 -3.70
N ALA A 327 5.39 3.80 -2.39
CA ALA A 327 4.45 3.22 -1.44
C ALA A 327 3.12 3.97 -1.35
N ALA A 328 3.08 5.26 -1.66
CA ALA A 328 1.86 6.07 -1.58
C ALA A 328 0.68 5.44 -2.35
N PRO A 329 0.75 5.20 -3.67
CA PRO A 329 -0.35 4.57 -4.40
C PRO A 329 -0.65 3.13 -3.95
N ILE A 330 0.34 2.42 -3.40
CA ILE A 330 0.12 1.05 -2.89
C ILE A 330 -0.67 1.09 -1.57
N ALA A 331 -0.37 2.03 -0.68
CA ALA A 331 -1.08 2.21 0.57
C ALA A 331 -2.54 2.64 0.32
N GLU A 332 -2.79 3.54 -0.65
CA GLU A 332 -4.15 3.88 -1.09
C GLU A 332 -4.90 2.63 -1.58
N ALA A 333 -4.26 1.79 -2.38
CA ALA A 333 -4.85 0.56 -2.90
C ALA A 333 -5.21 -0.44 -1.79
N LEU A 334 -4.32 -0.64 -0.83
CA LEU A 334 -4.57 -1.52 0.33
C LEU A 334 -5.73 -1.00 1.18
N LEU A 335 -5.77 0.31 1.47
CA LEU A 335 -6.87 0.92 2.22
C LEU A 335 -8.20 0.74 1.48
N ALA A 336 -8.21 0.91 0.15
CA ALA A 336 -9.42 0.70 -0.65
C ALA A 336 -9.90 -0.75 -0.61
N MET A 337 -9.00 -1.73 -0.66
CA MET A 337 -9.36 -3.15 -0.57
C MET A 337 -9.98 -3.48 0.79
N VAL A 338 -9.42 -2.97 1.90
CA VAL A 338 -9.98 -3.15 3.25
C VAL A 338 -11.37 -2.55 3.32
N LEU A 339 -11.52 -1.27 2.92
CA LEU A 339 -12.82 -0.58 3.00
C LEU A 339 -13.88 -1.23 2.11
N MET A 340 -13.52 -1.75 0.95
CA MET A 340 -14.46 -2.47 0.08
C MET A 340 -14.93 -3.77 0.71
N ASP A 341 -14.03 -4.56 1.31
CA ASP A 341 -14.40 -5.80 1.99
C ASP A 341 -15.40 -5.51 3.12
N HIS A 342 -15.09 -4.55 4.00
CA HIS A 342 -15.98 -4.14 5.08
C HIS A 342 -17.30 -3.53 4.58
N ALA A 343 -17.30 -2.79 3.47
CA ALA A 343 -18.51 -2.23 2.89
C ALA A 343 -19.45 -3.33 2.36
N LEU A 344 -18.91 -4.39 1.77
CA LEU A 344 -19.69 -5.56 1.33
C LEU A 344 -20.23 -6.34 2.52
N ARG A 345 -19.43 -6.53 3.57
CA ARG A 345 -19.86 -7.18 4.83
C ARG A 345 -20.97 -6.38 5.50
N HIS A 346 -20.79 -5.07 5.66
CA HIS A 346 -21.80 -4.16 6.19
C HIS A 346 -23.12 -4.24 5.41
N ARG A 347 -23.04 -4.20 4.08
CA ARG A 347 -24.22 -4.34 3.22
C ARG A 347 -24.92 -5.68 3.39
N ALA A 348 -24.17 -6.76 3.56
CA ALA A 348 -24.75 -8.10 3.72
C ALA A 348 -25.47 -8.26 5.06
N GLN A 349 -24.96 -7.65 6.14
CA GLN A 349 -25.46 -7.84 7.49
C GLN A 349 -26.43 -6.73 7.94
N ASN A 350 -26.19 -5.48 7.53
CA ASN A 350 -26.83 -4.30 8.12
C ASN A 350 -27.69 -3.50 7.11
N ALA A 351 -28.03 -4.07 5.96
CA ALA A 351 -28.78 -3.37 4.92
C ALA A 351 -30.18 -2.87 5.39
N ASP A 352 -30.76 -3.54 6.38
CA ASP A 352 -32.10 -3.22 6.91
C ASP A 352 -32.08 -2.26 8.12
N VAL A 353 -30.88 -1.86 8.59
CA VAL A 353 -30.77 -0.89 9.69
C VAL A 353 -31.23 0.49 9.22
N LYS A 354 -32.24 1.03 9.90
CA LYS A 354 -32.76 2.37 9.66
C LYS A 354 -32.77 3.15 10.97
N LEU A 355 -32.28 4.37 10.91
CA LEU A 355 -32.27 5.29 12.03
C LEU A 355 -33.09 6.54 11.66
N ASP A 356 -33.80 7.09 12.64
CA ASP A 356 -34.58 8.33 12.46
C ASP A 356 -33.69 9.56 12.26
N VAL A 357 -32.43 9.47 12.72
CA VAL A 357 -31.43 10.55 12.60
C VAL A 357 -30.23 10.02 11.82
N GLY A 358 -29.86 10.73 10.78
CA GLY A 358 -28.66 10.40 9.99
C GLY A 358 -27.36 10.70 10.75
N PRO A 359 -26.21 10.26 10.22
CA PRO A 359 -24.91 10.54 10.81
C PRO A 359 -24.62 12.06 10.82
N ILE A 360 -23.92 12.50 11.86
CA ILE A 360 -23.43 13.90 11.95
C ILE A 360 -22.28 14.13 10.95
N ALA A 361 -21.97 15.39 10.67
CA ALA A 361 -20.87 15.72 9.77
C ALA A 361 -19.51 15.21 10.31
N ALA A 362 -18.64 14.79 9.41
CA ALA A 362 -17.29 14.33 9.73
C ALA A 362 -16.45 15.40 10.46
N VAL A 363 -16.68 16.68 10.15
CA VAL A 363 -16.02 17.82 10.79
C VAL A 363 -17.08 18.89 11.06
N ALA A 364 -17.10 19.42 12.28
CA ALA A 364 -17.92 20.58 12.62
C ALA A 364 -17.38 21.84 11.93
N PRO A 365 -18.22 22.74 11.43
CA PRO A 365 -17.77 24.06 10.98
C PRO A 365 -17.00 24.79 12.07
N ARG A 366 -15.93 25.49 11.71
CA ARG A 366 -15.15 26.35 12.62
C ARG A 366 -15.92 27.61 12.99
#